data_d6e20980412d9e266f018c0af147dfda
#
_entry.id   d6e20980412d9e266f018c0af147dfda
#
_cell.length_a   1.000
_cell.length_b   1.000
_cell.length_c   1.000
_cell.angle_alpha   90.00
_cell.angle_beta   90.00
_cell.angle_gamma   90.00
#
_symmetry.space_group_name_H-M   'P 1'
#
loop_
_entity.id
_entity.type
_entity.pdbx_description
1 polymer ?
#
loop_
_entity_poly.entity_id
_entity_poly.type
_entity_poly.pdbx_seq_one_letter_code
_entity_poly.pdbx_strand_id
1 'polypeptide(L)'
;MPIQTAKKHRDPARHGKPVIDERHTNFSLVVKPSKIHRWGVYAGERIPKQRKVIEYTGEKCSRKETKRRSEGHLHYMFTLDAYWSVDGAVGGSGAEFINHSCNPNVYSKIFKGHILYVSLREIKSGEELTIDYRFEPHVEKVPCKCGAPNCRGTINLKKKQ
;
A
#
# COMPACT_ATOMS: atom_id res chain seq x y z
N MET A 1 33.35 1.31 -17.69
CA MET A 1 32.34 1.27 -16.61
C MET A 1 31.19 0.38 -17.06
N PRO A 2 30.88 -0.70 -16.39
CA PRO A 2 29.75 -1.52 -16.83
C PRO A 2 28.48 -0.72 -16.59
N ILE A 3 27.69 -0.55 -17.64
CA ILE A 3 26.32 -0.03 -17.60
C ILE A 3 25.53 -1.02 -16.72
N GLN A 4 25.19 -0.61 -15.50
CA GLN A 4 24.24 -1.37 -14.69
C GLN A 4 22.93 -1.39 -15.48
N THR A 5 22.63 -2.55 -16.06
CA THR A 5 21.34 -2.83 -16.66
C THR A 5 20.27 -2.54 -15.61
N ALA A 6 19.44 -1.54 -15.88
CA ALA A 6 18.29 -1.20 -15.04
C ALA A 6 17.53 -2.50 -14.73
N LYS A 7 17.49 -2.91 -13.46
CA LYS A 7 16.68 -4.04 -13.03
C LYS A 7 15.25 -3.71 -13.47
N LYS A 8 14.71 -4.47 -14.43
CA LYS A 8 13.31 -4.36 -14.85
C LYS A 8 12.46 -4.43 -13.58
N HIS A 9 11.68 -3.41 -13.35
CA HIS A 9 10.73 -3.33 -12.25
C HIS A 9 9.76 -4.52 -12.38
N ARG A 10 9.93 -5.53 -11.56
CA ARG A 10 9.10 -6.74 -11.60
C ARG A 10 7.90 -6.52 -10.69
N ASP A 11 6.71 -6.69 -11.25
CA ASP A 11 5.49 -6.82 -10.44
C ASP A 11 5.61 -8.07 -9.55
N PRO A 12 5.73 -7.91 -8.21
CA PRO A 12 5.87 -9.04 -7.31
C PRO A 12 4.67 -10.00 -7.35
N ALA A 13 3.49 -9.52 -7.77
CA ALA A 13 2.29 -10.35 -7.90
C ALA A 13 2.23 -11.17 -9.18
N ARG A 14 3.14 -10.98 -10.15
CA ARG A 14 3.20 -11.81 -11.38
C ARG A 14 3.73 -13.21 -11.15
N HIS A 15 4.43 -13.45 -10.05
CA HIS A 15 5.16 -14.70 -9.81
C HIS A 15 4.51 -15.57 -8.73
N GLY A 16 3.22 -15.40 -8.46
CA GLY A 16 2.47 -16.22 -7.51
C GLY A 16 1.82 -15.41 -6.40
N LYS A 17 1.36 -16.11 -5.37
CA LYS A 17 0.72 -15.50 -4.19
C LYS A 17 1.75 -14.67 -3.41
N PRO A 18 1.47 -13.38 -3.12
CA PRO A 18 2.32 -12.57 -2.27
C PRO A 18 2.46 -13.15 -0.86
N VAL A 19 3.56 -12.83 -0.18
CA VAL A 19 3.87 -13.30 1.17
C VAL A 19 4.00 -12.10 2.11
N ILE A 20 3.49 -12.25 3.33
CA ILE A 20 3.70 -11.29 4.41
C ILE A 20 5.05 -11.59 5.07
N ASP A 21 5.86 -10.56 5.27
CA ASP A 21 7.06 -10.65 6.09
C ASP A 21 6.69 -10.40 7.56
N GLU A 22 6.59 -11.48 8.32
CA GLU A 22 6.16 -11.46 9.71
C GLU A 22 7.06 -10.63 10.63
N ARG A 23 8.30 -10.35 10.23
CA ARG A 23 9.23 -9.48 10.99
C ARG A 23 8.72 -8.03 11.09
N HIS A 24 7.82 -7.63 10.17
CA HIS A 24 7.28 -6.28 10.08
C HIS A 24 5.82 -6.18 10.54
N THR A 25 5.24 -7.25 11.07
CA THR A 25 3.85 -7.28 11.54
C THR A 25 3.76 -7.46 13.06
N ASN A 26 2.67 -6.95 13.64
CA ASN A 26 2.34 -7.14 15.05
C ASN A 26 1.16 -8.10 15.25
N PHE A 27 0.54 -8.54 14.16
CA PHE A 27 -0.64 -9.41 14.15
C PHE A 27 -0.52 -10.43 13.02
N SER A 28 -1.23 -11.54 13.16
CA SER A 28 -1.36 -12.51 12.09
C SER A 28 -2.10 -11.89 10.89
N LEU A 29 -1.48 -11.93 9.73
CA LEU A 29 -2.06 -11.42 8.48
C LEU A 29 -2.02 -12.51 7.41
N VAL A 30 -3.03 -12.52 6.54
CA VAL A 30 -3.17 -13.52 5.48
C VAL A 30 -3.41 -12.84 4.13
N VAL A 31 -2.69 -13.29 3.10
CA VAL A 31 -2.93 -12.84 1.73
C VAL A 31 -3.94 -13.76 1.05
N LYS A 32 -4.99 -13.17 0.46
CA LYS A 32 -6.03 -13.86 -0.31
C LYS A 32 -6.41 -13.05 -1.55
N PRO A 33 -7.05 -13.66 -2.56
CA PRO A 33 -7.68 -12.90 -3.64
C PRO A 33 -8.66 -11.87 -3.09
N SER A 34 -8.66 -10.66 -3.66
CA SER A 34 -9.52 -9.56 -3.23
C SER A 34 -10.55 -9.21 -4.32
N LYS A 35 -11.75 -8.83 -3.89
CA LYS A 35 -12.79 -8.26 -4.77
C LYS A 35 -12.46 -6.83 -5.21
N ILE A 36 -11.57 -6.14 -4.48
CA ILE A 36 -11.16 -4.77 -4.80
C ILE A 36 -10.15 -4.80 -5.96
N HIS A 37 -9.04 -5.49 -5.75
CA HIS A 37 -8.00 -5.63 -6.78
C HIS A 37 -7.08 -6.82 -6.48
N ARG A 38 -6.95 -7.75 -7.41
CA ARG A 38 -6.02 -8.90 -7.42
C ARG A 38 -5.87 -9.61 -6.07
N TRP A 39 -4.90 -9.20 -5.27
CA TRP A 39 -4.61 -9.71 -3.93
C TRP A 39 -5.00 -8.68 -2.87
N GLY A 40 -5.38 -9.15 -1.71
CA GLY A 40 -5.63 -8.32 -0.53
C GLY A 40 -4.98 -8.94 0.71
N VAL A 41 -4.79 -8.12 1.72
CA VAL A 41 -4.29 -8.54 3.03
C VAL A 41 -5.45 -8.56 4.01
N TYR A 42 -5.60 -9.66 4.73
CA TYR A 42 -6.71 -9.90 5.65
C TYR A 42 -6.19 -10.12 7.07
N ALA A 43 -6.95 -9.66 8.04
CA ALA A 43 -6.67 -9.95 9.44
C ALA A 43 -6.82 -11.45 9.71
N GLY A 44 -5.77 -12.12 10.17
CA GLY A 44 -5.80 -13.51 10.60
C GLY A 44 -6.32 -13.67 12.03
N GLU A 45 -6.39 -12.58 12.78
CA GLU A 45 -6.89 -12.49 14.15
C GLU A 45 -7.54 -11.12 14.38
N ARG A 46 -8.18 -10.93 15.54
CA ARG A 46 -8.73 -9.64 15.94
C ARG A 46 -7.63 -8.62 16.18
N ILE A 47 -7.74 -7.44 15.55
CA ILE A 47 -6.81 -6.32 15.73
C ILE A 47 -7.55 -5.19 16.46
N PRO A 48 -7.12 -4.80 17.67
CA PRO A 48 -7.72 -3.68 18.40
C PRO A 48 -7.48 -2.34 17.69
N LYS A 49 -8.29 -1.33 18.02
CA LYS A 49 -8.11 0.04 17.55
C LYS A 49 -6.77 0.64 18.00
N GLN A 50 -6.19 1.51 17.16
CA GLN A 50 -4.96 2.28 17.46
C GLN A 50 -3.72 1.39 17.71
N ARG A 51 -3.62 0.29 16.98
CA ARG A 51 -2.45 -0.60 17.05
C ARG A 51 -1.67 -0.56 15.75
N LYS A 52 -0.34 -0.54 15.85
CA LYS A 52 0.52 -0.80 14.68
C LYS A 52 0.20 -2.20 14.15
N VAL A 53 -0.14 -2.29 12.89
CA VAL A 53 -0.52 -3.56 12.24
C VAL A 53 0.67 -4.11 11.47
N ILE A 54 1.21 -3.31 10.54
CA ILE A 54 2.33 -3.68 9.68
C ILE A 54 3.13 -2.42 9.32
N GLU A 55 4.41 -2.58 9.07
CA GLU A 55 5.26 -1.54 8.49
C GLU A 55 5.34 -1.70 6.98
N TYR A 56 5.14 -0.63 6.23
CA TYR A 56 5.38 -0.59 4.79
C TYR A 56 6.87 -0.49 4.54
N THR A 57 7.47 -1.55 4.04
CA THR A 57 8.91 -1.60 3.73
C THR A 57 9.15 -1.66 2.23
N GLY A 58 10.38 -1.40 1.83
CA GLY A 58 10.81 -1.46 0.45
C GLY A 58 12.12 -0.72 0.22
N GLU A 59 12.50 -0.63 -1.04
CA GLU A 59 13.70 0.13 -1.43
C GLU A 59 13.42 1.63 -1.38
N LYS A 60 14.30 2.38 -0.71
CA LYS A 60 14.22 3.84 -0.66
C LYS A 60 14.68 4.44 -1.99
N CYS A 61 13.83 5.24 -2.61
CA CYS A 61 14.05 5.83 -3.92
C CYS A 61 14.05 7.36 -3.84
N SER A 62 15.00 8.01 -4.55
CA SER A 62 14.97 9.45 -4.75
C SER A 62 13.79 9.87 -5.64
N ARG A 63 13.44 11.17 -5.66
CA ARG A 63 12.38 11.68 -6.57
C ARG A 63 12.64 11.34 -8.04
N LYS A 64 13.88 11.44 -8.50
CA LYS A 64 14.26 11.08 -9.88
C LYS A 64 14.00 9.61 -10.17
N GLU A 65 14.40 8.73 -9.26
CA GLU A 65 14.19 7.29 -9.40
C GLU A 65 12.71 6.93 -9.27
N THR A 66 11.99 7.55 -8.35
CA THR A 66 10.54 7.39 -8.20
C THR A 66 9.83 7.74 -9.51
N LYS A 67 10.14 8.88 -10.13
CA LYS A 67 9.57 9.28 -11.41
C LYS A 67 9.85 8.24 -12.49
N ARG A 68 11.09 7.80 -12.62
CA ARG A 68 11.50 6.79 -13.60
C ARG A 68 10.75 5.47 -13.44
N ARG A 69 10.57 5.00 -12.18
CA ARG A 69 9.83 3.76 -11.89
C ARG A 69 8.33 3.93 -12.07
N SER A 70 7.81 5.13 -11.87
CA SER A 70 6.39 5.44 -11.99
C SER A 70 5.88 5.60 -13.43
N GLU A 71 6.76 5.62 -14.43
CA GLU A 71 6.40 5.59 -15.84
C GLU A 71 5.86 4.22 -16.30
N GLY A 72 5.89 3.19 -15.45
CA GLY A 72 5.29 1.86 -15.69
C GLY A 72 3.88 1.75 -15.06
N HIS A 73 3.16 0.70 -15.43
CA HIS A 73 1.73 0.55 -15.09
C HIS A 73 1.41 0.01 -13.69
N LEU A 74 2.39 -0.30 -12.86
CA LEU A 74 2.19 -0.84 -11.52
C LEU A 74 3.08 -0.12 -10.52
N HIS A 75 2.45 0.55 -9.58
CA HIS A 75 3.12 1.38 -8.60
C HIS A 75 2.88 0.85 -7.18
N TYR A 76 3.94 0.40 -6.56
CA TYR A 76 3.99 0.09 -5.13
C TYR A 76 4.81 1.18 -4.40
N MET A 77 4.65 2.42 -4.87
CA MET A 77 5.38 3.57 -4.34
C MET A 77 4.62 4.23 -3.21
N PHE A 78 5.29 4.41 -2.08
CA PHE A 78 4.79 5.19 -0.97
C PHE A 78 5.67 6.43 -0.79
N THR A 79 5.08 7.63 -0.81
CA THR A 79 5.81 8.88 -0.57
C THR A 79 6.16 8.99 0.92
N LEU A 80 7.44 9.00 1.24
CA LEU A 80 7.94 9.15 2.60
C LEU A 80 8.01 10.62 3.02
N ASP A 81 8.59 11.46 2.16
CA ASP A 81 8.74 12.90 2.35
C ASP A 81 8.93 13.63 1.01
N ALA A 82 9.33 14.90 1.05
CA ALA A 82 9.54 15.71 -0.14
C ALA A 82 10.65 15.19 -1.08
N TYR A 83 11.55 14.34 -0.60
CA TYR A 83 12.75 13.88 -1.33
C TYR A 83 12.73 12.39 -1.63
N TRP A 84 12.02 11.61 -0.84
CA TRP A 84 12.10 10.16 -0.83
C TRP A 84 10.75 9.48 -0.94
N SER A 85 10.76 8.35 -1.64
CA SER A 85 9.66 7.37 -1.64
C SER A 85 10.21 5.99 -1.29
N VAL A 86 9.33 5.09 -0.92
CA VAL A 86 9.63 3.67 -0.67
C VAL A 86 8.92 2.84 -1.72
N ASP A 87 9.67 1.98 -2.40
CA ASP A 87 9.16 1.06 -3.42
C ASP A 87 8.94 -0.32 -2.82
N GLY A 88 7.70 -0.66 -2.50
CA GLY A 88 7.32 -1.95 -1.94
C GLY A 88 7.50 -3.13 -2.91
N ALA A 89 7.70 -2.88 -4.20
CA ALA A 89 8.00 -3.94 -5.17
C ALA A 89 9.38 -4.59 -4.94
N VAL A 90 10.25 -3.95 -4.16
CA VAL A 90 11.61 -4.42 -3.83
C VAL A 90 11.77 -4.45 -2.32
N GLY A 91 11.76 -5.65 -1.73
CA GLY A 91 11.87 -5.83 -0.28
C GLY A 91 10.66 -5.38 0.51
N GLY A 92 9.47 -5.42 -0.10
CA GLY A 92 8.20 -5.11 0.55
C GLY A 92 7.83 -6.14 1.61
N SER A 93 7.15 -5.66 2.65
CA SER A 93 6.67 -6.47 3.78
C SER A 93 5.37 -7.23 3.50
N GLY A 94 4.71 -6.92 2.38
CA GLY A 94 3.33 -7.32 2.08
C GLY A 94 2.31 -6.20 2.28
N ALA A 95 2.69 -5.10 2.94
CA ALA A 95 1.82 -3.93 3.10
C ALA A 95 1.43 -3.29 1.77
N GLU A 96 2.26 -3.43 0.73
CA GLU A 96 2.02 -2.96 -0.63
C GLU A 96 0.80 -3.64 -1.31
N PHE A 97 0.33 -4.74 -0.76
CA PHE A 97 -0.88 -5.44 -1.22
C PHE A 97 -2.15 -5.05 -0.47
N ILE A 98 -2.05 -4.15 0.52
CA ILE A 98 -3.23 -3.58 1.18
C ILE A 98 -3.92 -2.64 0.20
N ASN A 99 -5.16 -2.98 -0.15
CA ASN A 99 -5.93 -2.28 -1.16
C ASN A 99 -6.49 -0.94 -0.66
N HIS A 100 -6.88 -0.09 -1.62
CA HIS A 100 -7.56 1.16 -1.32
C HIS A 100 -9.01 0.95 -0.92
N SER A 101 -9.48 1.72 0.06
CA SER A 101 -10.89 1.97 0.32
C SER A 101 -11.16 3.42 0.66
N CYS A 102 -12.31 3.93 0.22
CA CYS A 102 -12.82 5.24 0.65
C CYS A 102 -13.35 5.23 2.08
N ASN A 103 -13.53 4.03 2.67
CA ASN A 103 -13.84 3.79 4.08
C ASN A 103 -12.80 2.83 4.68
N PRO A 104 -11.56 3.29 4.90
CA PRO A 104 -10.46 2.43 5.30
C PRO A 104 -10.57 1.98 6.76
N ASN A 105 -9.89 0.89 7.10
CA ASN A 105 -9.75 0.44 8.49
C ASN A 105 -8.34 0.60 9.05
N VAL A 106 -7.36 0.99 8.20
CA VAL A 106 -6.04 1.42 8.66
C VAL A 106 -5.67 2.77 8.05
N TYR A 107 -4.73 3.47 8.67
CA TYR A 107 -4.11 4.68 8.15
C TYR A 107 -2.59 4.59 8.26
N SER A 108 -1.88 5.37 7.46
CA SER A 108 -0.42 5.45 7.52
C SER A 108 0.03 6.53 8.48
N LYS A 109 1.07 6.22 9.25
CA LYS A 109 1.79 7.15 10.12
C LYS A 109 3.28 7.04 9.84
N ILE A 110 3.92 8.16 9.52
CA ILE A 110 5.37 8.21 9.37
C ILE A 110 5.98 8.58 10.71
N PHE A 111 6.88 7.72 11.19
CA PHE A 111 7.57 7.92 12.45
C PHE A 111 9.05 7.54 12.31
N LYS A 112 9.95 8.48 12.52
CA LYS A 112 11.41 8.30 12.40
C LYS A 112 11.84 7.61 11.10
N GLY A 113 11.23 7.99 9.98
CA GLY A 113 11.52 7.43 8.66
C GLY A 113 10.86 6.07 8.36
N HIS A 114 10.07 5.53 9.28
CA HIS A 114 9.29 4.30 9.10
C HIS A 114 7.85 4.63 8.73
N ILE A 115 7.29 3.88 7.79
CA ILE A 115 5.88 4.00 7.37
C ILE A 115 5.08 2.91 8.08
N LEU A 116 4.32 3.31 9.10
CA LEU A 116 3.55 2.39 9.92
C LEU A 116 2.07 2.44 9.52
N TYR A 117 1.45 1.28 9.31
CA TYR A 117 0.01 1.18 9.16
C TYR A 117 -0.62 0.87 10.51
N VAL A 118 -1.56 1.72 10.92
CA VAL A 118 -2.20 1.71 12.24
C VAL A 118 -3.70 1.53 12.09
N SER A 119 -4.31 0.69 12.90
CA SER A 119 -5.75 0.45 12.87
C SER A 119 -6.56 1.68 13.31
N LEU A 120 -7.52 2.09 12.48
CA LEU A 120 -8.46 3.20 12.76
C LEU A 120 -9.56 2.80 13.73
N ARG A 121 -9.97 1.55 13.66
CA ARG A 121 -10.98 0.92 14.50
C ARG A 121 -10.56 -0.52 14.82
N GLU A 122 -11.37 -1.20 15.61
CA GLU A 122 -11.24 -2.64 15.72
C GLU A 122 -11.45 -3.31 14.35
N ILE A 123 -10.63 -4.28 14.02
CA ILE A 123 -10.70 -5.09 12.80
C ILE A 123 -10.91 -6.54 13.24
N LYS A 124 -11.96 -7.15 12.74
CA LYS A 124 -12.28 -8.54 13.07
C LYS A 124 -11.41 -9.51 12.26
N SER A 125 -11.18 -10.70 12.81
CA SER A 125 -10.56 -11.78 12.04
C SER A 125 -11.33 -12.02 10.74
N GLY A 126 -10.61 -12.14 9.62
CA GLY A 126 -11.17 -12.32 8.29
C GLY A 126 -11.53 -11.03 7.54
N GLU A 127 -11.50 -9.85 8.17
CA GLU A 127 -11.68 -8.58 7.46
C GLU A 127 -10.48 -8.26 6.56
N GLU A 128 -10.74 -7.73 5.37
CA GLU A 128 -9.69 -7.16 4.51
C GLU A 128 -9.18 -5.84 5.10
N LEU A 129 -7.86 -5.71 5.19
CA LEU A 129 -7.21 -4.44 5.54
C LEU A 129 -7.27 -3.51 4.33
N THR A 130 -7.69 -2.28 4.56
CA THR A 130 -7.77 -1.25 3.52
C THR A 130 -7.27 0.09 4.03
N ILE A 131 -6.65 0.85 3.13
CA ILE A 131 -6.12 2.18 3.39
C ILE A 131 -6.60 3.17 2.33
N ASP A 132 -6.75 4.44 2.66
CA ASP A 132 -6.99 5.47 1.66
C ASP A 132 -5.66 5.89 1.02
N TYR A 133 -5.48 5.61 -0.26
CA TYR A 133 -4.27 5.96 -1.01
C TYR A 133 -4.07 7.47 -1.18
N ARG A 134 -5.16 8.26 -1.08
CA ARG A 134 -5.12 9.72 -1.10
C ARG A 134 -4.43 10.30 -2.34
N PHE A 135 -4.65 9.71 -3.50
CA PHE A 135 -4.11 10.25 -4.74
C PHE A 135 -4.55 11.70 -4.94
N GLU A 136 -3.64 12.52 -5.43
CA GLU A 136 -3.90 13.94 -5.65
C GLU A 136 -5.05 14.17 -6.63
N PRO A 137 -5.89 15.21 -6.41
CA PRO A 137 -7.07 15.44 -7.25
C PRO A 137 -6.76 15.91 -8.66
N HIS A 138 -5.53 16.36 -8.93
CA HIS A 138 -5.10 16.90 -10.24
C HIS A 138 -4.36 15.88 -11.11
N VAL A 139 -3.99 14.72 -10.59
CA VAL A 139 -3.39 13.64 -11.38
C VAL A 139 -4.47 12.80 -12.07
N GLU A 140 -4.06 11.94 -12.98
CA GLU A 140 -4.95 11.01 -13.68
C GLU A 140 -5.90 10.30 -12.70
N LYS A 141 -7.20 10.33 -13.02
CA LYS A 141 -8.21 9.72 -12.17
C LYS A 141 -8.20 8.21 -12.31
N VAL A 142 -8.09 7.54 -11.18
CA VAL A 142 -8.15 6.08 -11.09
C VAL A 142 -9.52 5.67 -10.54
N PRO A 143 -10.30 4.87 -11.29
CA PRO A 143 -11.59 4.37 -10.81
C PRO A 143 -11.43 3.56 -9.52
N CYS A 144 -12.35 3.78 -8.58
CA CYS A 144 -12.38 3.06 -7.31
C CYS A 144 -13.39 1.92 -7.35
N LYS A 145 -12.98 0.75 -6.89
CA LYS A 145 -13.79 -0.47 -6.79
C LYS A 145 -13.94 -0.96 -5.34
N CYS A 146 -13.77 -0.07 -4.35
CA CYS A 146 -13.74 -0.49 -2.94
C CYS A 146 -15.08 -0.99 -2.41
N GLY A 147 -16.21 -0.68 -3.07
CA GLY A 147 -17.54 -1.11 -2.66
C GLY A 147 -18.08 -0.45 -1.39
N ALA A 148 -17.39 0.56 -0.83
CA ALA A 148 -17.86 1.26 0.36
C ALA A 148 -19.09 2.12 0.06
N PRO A 149 -20.05 2.25 1.01
CA PRO A 149 -21.24 3.10 0.82
C PRO A 149 -20.92 4.57 0.51
N ASN A 150 -19.81 5.08 1.06
CA ASN A 150 -19.30 6.44 0.83
C ASN A 150 -18.21 6.50 -0.25
N CYS A 151 -18.18 5.55 -1.17
CA CYS A 151 -17.17 5.51 -2.22
C CYS A 151 -17.19 6.79 -3.07
N ARG A 152 -16.01 7.37 -3.27
CA ARG A 152 -15.84 8.59 -4.10
C ARG A 152 -15.96 8.34 -5.61
N GLY A 153 -15.99 7.07 -6.04
CA GLY A 153 -15.92 6.67 -7.44
C GLY A 153 -14.50 6.69 -8.01
N THR A 154 -13.58 7.39 -7.37
CA THR A 154 -12.15 7.43 -7.72
C THR A 154 -11.27 7.27 -6.48
N ILE A 155 -10.04 6.77 -6.67
CA ILE A 155 -9.03 6.70 -5.61
C ILE A 155 -8.56 8.12 -5.23
N ASN A 156 -8.61 9.04 -6.18
CA ASN A 156 -8.21 10.43 -5.99
C ASN A 156 -9.09 11.15 -4.96
N LEU A 157 -8.48 12.05 -4.20
CA LEU A 157 -9.19 12.97 -3.33
C LEU A 157 -10.11 13.90 -4.16
N LYS A 158 -11.19 14.38 -3.55
CA LYS A 158 -11.99 15.46 -4.14
C LYS A 158 -11.20 16.77 -4.08
N LYS A 159 -11.34 17.63 -5.10
CA LYS A 159 -10.85 19.01 -5.01
C LYS A 159 -11.52 19.69 -3.83
N LYS A 160 -10.74 20.39 -3.02
CA LYS A 160 -11.31 21.30 -2.01
C LYS A 160 -12.03 22.41 -2.78
N GLN A 161 -13.30 22.61 -2.46
CA GLN A 161 -14.07 23.79 -2.90
C GLN A 161 -13.54 25.01 -2.20
#